data_7bd89082f09808f28de9956143e23147
#
_entry.id   7bd89082f09808f28de9956143e23147
#
_cell.length_a   1.000
_cell.length_b   1.000
_cell.length_c   1.000
_cell.angle_alpha   90.00
_cell.angle_beta   90.00
_cell.angle_gamma   90.00
#
_symmetry.space_group_name_H-M   'P 1'
#
loop_
_entity.id
_entity.type
_entity.pdbx_description
1 polymer ?
#
loop_
_entity_poly.entity_id
_entity_poly.type
_entity_poly.pdbx_seq_one_letter_code
_entity_poly.pdbx_strand_id
1 'polypeptide(L)'
;MLFRSSMGSNMKIDMETIRAFQLGKSAILSGIMMLVREIGIELSDIAEVCIAGGFGFHLNLTNAVTLGLFPQSFQGKMKVLGNTSLEGAYLSLIEPGFIDTINRFKEKIRYVDLSNRSDFYTIYIEHLPFRTY
;
A
#
# COMPACT_ATOMS: atom_id res chain seq x y z
N MET A 1 -13.25 18.52 -14.36
CA MET A 1 -12.14 18.35 -15.32
C MET A 1 -12.51 17.23 -16.29
N LEU A 2 -12.38 17.44 -17.59
CA LEU A 2 -12.75 16.44 -18.62
C LEU A 2 -11.48 15.86 -19.21
N PHE A 3 -11.31 14.55 -19.14
CA PHE A 3 -10.20 13.86 -19.80
C PHE A 3 -10.74 13.06 -20.98
N ARG A 4 -10.04 13.10 -22.10
CA ARG A 4 -10.34 12.28 -23.27
C ARG A 4 -9.52 10.99 -23.15
N SER A 5 -10.20 9.85 -23.04
CA SER A 5 -9.53 8.57 -23.05
C SER A 5 -9.01 8.24 -24.47
N SER A 6 -7.94 7.45 -24.57
CA SER A 6 -7.44 6.93 -25.84
C SER A 6 -8.48 6.06 -26.60
N MET A 7 -9.55 5.64 -25.93
CA MET A 7 -10.67 4.89 -26.48
C MET A 7 -11.84 5.77 -26.94
N GLY A 8 -11.66 7.11 -26.98
CA GLY A 8 -12.68 8.04 -27.50
C GLY A 8 -13.81 8.37 -26.54
N SER A 9 -13.87 7.77 -25.34
CA SER A 9 -14.85 8.11 -24.32
C SER A 9 -14.40 9.30 -23.48
N ASN A 10 -15.32 10.23 -23.17
CA ASN A 10 -15.07 11.34 -22.26
C ASN A 10 -15.13 10.80 -20.82
N MET A 11 -14.00 10.79 -20.11
CA MET A 11 -13.94 10.46 -18.70
C MET A 11 -14.11 11.74 -17.86
N LYS A 12 -15.10 11.77 -16.98
CA LYS A 12 -15.28 12.84 -16.01
C LYS A 12 -14.78 12.39 -14.67
N ILE A 13 -13.91 13.17 -14.07
CA ILE A 13 -13.47 13.01 -12.69
C ILE A 13 -13.94 14.24 -11.93
N ASP A 14 -14.78 14.04 -10.94
CA ASP A 14 -15.26 15.10 -10.06
C ASP A 14 -14.29 15.37 -8.90
N MET A 15 -14.54 16.47 -8.18
CA MET A 15 -13.69 16.86 -7.05
C MET A 15 -13.82 15.91 -5.86
N GLU A 16 -14.96 15.25 -5.72
CA GLU A 16 -15.20 14.27 -4.66
C GLU A 16 -14.32 13.04 -4.85
N THR A 17 -14.29 12.51 -6.07
CA THR A 17 -13.40 11.40 -6.45
C THR A 17 -11.91 11.74 -6.23
N ILE A 18 -11.51 12.97 -6.61
CA ILE A 18 -10.12 13.44 -6.38
C ILE A 18 -9.79 13.47 -4.89
N ARG A 19 -10.69 14.02 -4.07
CA ARG A 19 -10.51 14.09 -2.61
C ARG A 19 -10.47 12.70 -1.98
N ALA A 20 -11.38 11.81 -2.35
CA ALA A 20 -11.39 10.43 -1.87
C ALA A 20 -10.06 9.73 -2.16
N PHE A 21 -9.52 9.91 -3.37
CA PHE A 21 -8.22 9.38 -3.72
C PHE A 21 -7.08 10.00 -2.90
N GLN A 22 -7.08 11.33 -2.69
CA GLN A 22 -6.08 12.01 -1.85
C GLN A 22 -6.09 11.46 -0.41
N LEU A 23 -7.27 11.26 0.17
CA LEU A 23 -7.40 10.69 1.51
C LEU A 23 -6.85 9.25 1.56
N GLY A 24 -7.21 8.41 0.60
CA GLY A 24 -6.76 7.01 0.55
C GLY A 24 -5.24 6.90 0.34
N LYS A 25 -4.68 7.65 -0.63
CA LYS A 25 -3.24 7.61 -0.88
C LYS A 25 -2.43 8.11 0.33
N SER A 26 -2.94 9.18 0.97
CA SER A 26 -2.27 9.74 2.14
C SER A 26 -2.24 8.75 3.30
N ALA A 27 -3.34 8.03 3.54
CA ALA A 27 -3.40 7.02 4.58
C ALA A 27 -2.36 5.89 4.36
N ILE A 28 -2.25 5.40 3.13
CA ILE A 28 -1.29 4.35 2.77
C ILE A 28 0.14 4.84 2.94
N LEU A 29 0.48 5.99 2.34
CA LEU A 29 1.84 6.53 2.41
C LEU A 29 2.24 6.86 3.84
N SER A 30 1.36 7.50 4.61
CA SER A 30 1.62 7.82 6.01
C SER A 30 1.79 6.58 6.88
N GLY A 31 1.01 5.54 6.61
CA GLY A 31 1.19 4.25 7.26
C GLY A 31 2.57 3.64 6.99
N ILE A 32 3.04 3.68 5.74
CA ILE A 32 4.38 3.22 5.36
C ILE A 32 5.44 4.03 6.11
N MET A 33 5.36 5.36 6.09
CA MET A 33 6.34 6.24 6.75
C MET A 33 6.41 6.00 8.26
N MET A 34 5.24 5.82 8.89
CA MET A 34 5.17 5.53 10.33
C MET A 34 5.77 4.17 10.68
N LEU A 35 5.49 3.13 9.89
CA LEU A 35 6.02 1.79 10.13
C LEU A 35 7.53 1.75 9.97
N VAL A 36 8.07 2.37 8.93
CA VAL A 36 9.52 2.47 8.68
C VAL A 36 10.20 3.18 9.85
N ARG A 37 9.63 4.30 10.31
CA ARG A 37 10.12 5.04 11.47
C ARG A 37 10.05 4.22 12.77
N GLU A 38 8.97 3.46 12.97
CA GLU A 38 8.78 2.62 14.16
C GLU A 38 9.80 1.49 14.24
N ILE A 39 10.22 0.95 13.09
CA ILE A 39 11.25 -0.10 12.99
C ILE A 39 12.66 0.50 13.11
N GLY A 40 12.82 1.80 12.82
CA GLY A 40 14.11 2.49 12.87
C GLY A 40 15.01 2.21 11.66
N ILE A 41 14.41 2.04 10.47
CA ILE A 41 15.12 1.86 9.20
C ILE A 41 14.82 3.01 8.24
N GLU A 42 15.60 3.13 7.18
CA GLU A 42 15.33 4.08 6.10
C GLU A 42 14.55 3.40 4.96
N LEU A 43 13.78 4.19 4.18
CA LEU A 43 13.07 3.68 3.01
C LEU A 43 14.02 3.04 1.98
N SER A 44 15.26 3.50 1.91
CA SER A 44 16.31 2.95 1.05
C SER A 44 16.71 1.53 1.40
N ASP A 45 16.60 1.16 2.69
CA ASP A 45 16.99 -0.16 3.20
C ASP A 45 16.00 -1.26 2.82
N ILE A 46 14.80 -0.86 2.34
CA ILE A 46 13.79 -1.80 1.89
C ILE A 46 14.21 -2.39 0.55
N ALA A 47 14.49 -3.69 0.54
CA ALA A 47 14.92 -4.41 -0.65
C ALA A 47 13.75 -4.76 -1.58
N GLU A 48 12.60 -5.14 -1.02
CA GLU A 48 11.44 -5.58 -1.78
C GLU A 48 10.13 -5.14 -1.09
N VAL A 49 9.12 -4.80 -1.88
CA VAL A 49 7.78 -4.43 -1.43
C VAL A 49 6.76 -5.37 -2.07
N CYS A 50 6.11 -6.17 -1.26
CA CYS A 50 5.09 -7.12 -1.70
C CYS A 50 3.69 -6.52 -1.54
N ILE A 51 2.95 -6.45 -2.65
CA ILE A 51 1.56 -5.97 -2.67
C ILE A 51 0.65 -7.17 -2.83
N ALA A 52 -0.06 -7.52 -1.77
CA ALA A 52 -1.00 -8.63 -1.73
C ALA A 52 -2.46 -8.15 -1.82
N GLY A 53 -3.35 -9.04 -2.23
CA GLY A 53 -4.78 -8.78 -2.33
C GLY A 53 -5.22 -8.26 -3.70
N GLY A 54 -6.55 -8.19 -3.89
CA GLY A 54 -7.16 -7.83 -5.19
C GLY A 54 -6.86 -6.41 -5.64
N PHE A 55 -6.63 -5.48 -4.72
CA PHE A 55 -6.30 -4.09 -5.05
C PHE A 55 -5.02 -3.96 -5.88
N GLY A 56 -3.96 -4.71 -5.51
CA GLY A 56 -2.68 -4.64 -6.20
C GLY A 56 -2.71 -5.21 -7.62
N PHE A 57 -3.63 -6.12 -7.92
CA PHE A 57 -3.66 -6.84 -9.20
C PHE A 57 -3.89 -5.93 -10.41
N HIS A 58 -4.69 -4.89 -10.25
CA HIS A 58 -5.03 -3.93 -11.33
C HIS A 58 -4.25 -2.61 -11.22
N LEU A 59 -3.38 -2.48 -10.23
CA LEU A 59 -2.68 -1.24 -9.97
C LEU A 59 -1.49 -1.05 -10.91
N ASN A 60 -1.48 0.05 -11.65
CA ASN A 60 -0.28 0.47 -12.35
C ASN A 60 0.72 1.05 -11.35
N LEU A 61 1.78 0.30 -11.04
CA LEU A 61 2.75 0.64 -9.99
C LEU A 61 3.50 1.93 -10.27
N THR A 62 3.84 2.20 -11.52
CA THR A 62 4.49 3.47 -11.92
C THR A 62 3.60 4.66 -11.66
N ASN A 63 2.32 4.57 -12.06
CA ASN A 63 1.35 5.63 -11.82
C ASN A 63 1.09 5.80 -10.32
N ALA A 64 1.07 4.71 -9.56
CA ALA A 64 0.88 4.74 -8.11
C ALA A 64 2.00 5.51 -7.39
N VAL A 65 3.25 5.30 -7.79
CA VAL A 65 4.40 6.08 -7.30
C VAL A 65 4.28 7.54 -7.73
N THR A 66 3.99 7.80 -9.00
CA THR A 66 3.85 9.17 -9.53
C THR A 66 2.77 9.98 -8.80
N LEU A 67 1.67 9.34 -8.43
CA LEU A 67 0.57 9.96 -7.68
C LEU A 67 0.84 10.07 -6.17
N GLY A 68 1.95 9.51 -5.70
CA GLY A 68 2.32 9.53 -4.29
C GLY A 68 1.55 8.55 -3.42
N LEU A 69 1.10 7.43 -3.98
CA LEU A 69 0.55 6.31 -3.22
C LEU A 69 1.66 5.53 -2.51
N PHE A 70 2.80 5.42 -3.16
CA PHE A 70 4.01 4.80 -2.63
C PHE A 70 5.21 5.74 -2.74
N PRO A 71 6.21 5.62 -1.85
CA PRO A 71 7.47 6.36 -1.97
C PRO A 71 8.18 6.07 -3.29
N GLN A 72 8.88 7.07 -3.84
CA GLN A 72 9.65 6.92 -5.07
C GLN A 72 10.75 5.85 -4.96
N SER A 73 11.33 5.69 -3.77
CA SER A 73 12.33 4.66 -3.48
C SER A 73 11.83 3.22 -3.65
N PHE A 74 10.51 3.01 -3.77
CA PHE A 74 9.90 1.71 -4.02
C PHE A 74 9.82 1.37 -5.51
N GLN A 75 10.08 2.33 -6.39
CA GLN A 75 10.06 2.09 -7.83
C GLN A 75 11.06 1.01 -8.22
N GLY A 76 10.60 -0.01 -8.94
CA GLY A 76 11.41 -1.16 -9.34
C GLY A 76 11.59 -2.23 -8.26
N LYS A 77 11.15 -1.98 -7.01
CA LYS A 77 11.23 -2.95 -5.90
C LYS A 77 9.89 -3.63 -5.60
N MET A 78 8.80 -3.22 -6.26
CA MET A 78 7.46 -3.70 -5.96
C MET A 78 7.10 -4.96 -6.75
N LYS A 79 6.50 -5.93 -6.06
CA LYS A 79 5.93 -7.16 -6.63
C LYS A 79 4.47 -7.30 -6.24
N VAL A 80 3.63 -7.63 -7.19
CA VAL A 80 2.22 -7.97 -6.95
C VAL A 80 2.11 -9.47 -6.73
N LEU A 81 1.63 -9.88 -5.57
CA LEU A 81 1.51 -11.29 -5.16
C LEU A 81 0.11 -11.89 -5.42
N GLY A 82 -0.87 -11.07 -5.81
CA GLY A 82 -2.24 -11.56 -6.00
C GLY A 82 -2.98 -11.85 -4.69
N ASN A 83 -3.90 -12.80 -4.71
CA ASN A 83 -4.74 -13.13 -3.55
C ASN A 83 -4.05 -14.13 -2.61
N THR A 84 -3.09 -13.64 -1.85
CA THR A 84 -2.32 -14.46 -0.89
C THR A 84 -3.17 -15.03 0.26
N SER A 85 -4.31 -14.42 0.58
CA SER A 85 -5.24 -14.98 1.57
C SER A 85 -5.87 -16.27 1.09
N LEU A 86 -6.29 -16.32 -0.18
CA LEU A 86 -6.81 -17.54 -0.80
C LEU A 86 -5.74 -18.61 -0.91
N GLU A 87 -4.53 -18.24 -1.31
CA GLU A 87 -3.40 -19.16 -1.40
C GLU A 87 -3.03 -19.73 -0.04
N GLY A 88 -2.97 -18.90 1.01
CA GLY A 88 -2.72 -19.34 2.38
C GLY A 88 -3.81 -20.28 2.91
N ALA A 89 -5.08 -20.01 2.60
CA ALA A 89 -6.19 -20.90 2.94
C ALA A 89 -6.06 -22.26 2.23
N TYR A 90 -5.73 -22.25 0.95
CA TYR A 90 -5.49 -23.46 0.16
C TYR A 90 -4.34 -24.30 0.72
N LEU A 91 -3.19 -23.68 0.99
CA LEU A 91 -2.02 -24.34 1.59
C LEU A 91 -2.35 -24.95 2.97
N SER A 92 -3.19 -24.26 3.75
CA SER A 92 -3.62 -24.77 5.05
C SER A 92 -4.44 -26.08 4.97
N LEU A 93 -5.06 -26.33 3.82
CA LEU A 93 -5.85 -27.55 3.58
C LEU A 93 -5.00 -28.71 3.05
N ILE A 94 -3.97 -28.41 2.25
CA ILE A 94 -3.24 -29.45 1.52
C ILE A 94 -1.85 -29.73 2.07
N GLU A 95 -1.24 -28.80 2.81
CA GLU A 95 0.14 -28.94 3.28
C GLU A 95 0.19 -29.27 4.78
N PRO A 96 0.58 -30.50 5.16
CA PRO A 96 0.75 -30.85 6.55
C PRO A 96 1.79 -29.97 7.26
N GLY A 97 1.45 -29.41 8.42
CA GLY A 97 2.34 -28.55 9.20
C GLY A 97 2.37 -27.06 8.77
N PHE A 98 1.63 -26.67 7.72
CA PHE A 98 1.55 -25.27 7.31
C PHE A 98 0.91 -24.39 8.39
N ILE A 99 -0.11 -24.89 9.09
CA ILE A 99 -0.75 -24.17 10.21
C ILE A 99 0.25 -23.93 11.35
N ASP A 100 1.10 -24.90 11.68
CA ASP A 100 2.12 -24.75 12.72
C ASP A 100 3.16 -23.70 12.32
N THR A 101 3.48 -23.64 11.04
CA THR A 101 4.35 -22.60 10.47
C THR A 101 3.72 -21.21 10.62
N ILE A 102 2.43 -21.05 10.28
CA ILE A 102 1.69 -19.81 10.48
C ILE A 102 1.67 -19.40 11.97
N ASN A 103 1.42 -20.34 12.88
CA ASN A 103 1.38 -20.06 14.30
C ASN A 103 2.73 -19.54 14.83
N ARG A 104 3.84 -20.12 14.37
CA ARG A 104 5.19 -19.61 14.69
C ARG A 104 5.45 -18.21 14.15
N PHE A 105 4.90 -17.85 12.96
CA PHE A 105 4.99 -16.50 12.43
C PHE A 105 4.17 -15.50 13.23
N LYS A 106 2.97 -15.87 13.72
CA LYS A 106 2.13 -15.00 14.54
C LYS A 106 2.86 -14.45 15.77
N GLU A 107 3.72 -15.24 16.38
CA GLU A 107 4.52 -14.81 17.56
C GLU A 107 5.50 -13.69 17.25
N LYS A 108 5.88 -13.54 15.97
CA LYS A 108 6.80 -12.50 15.50
C LYS A 108 6.11 -11.24 14.99
N ILE A 109 4.78 -11.28 14.82
CA ILE A 109 4.00 -10.16 14.32
C ILE A 109 3.76 -9.17 15.45
N ARG A 110 4.14 -7.91 15.23
CA ARG A 110 3.83 -6.78 16.12
C ARG A 110 2.75 -5.92 15.47
N TYR A 111 1.66 -5.74 16.18
CA TYR A 111 0.62 -4.79 15.80
C TYR A 111 1.04 -3.36 16.19
N VAL A 112 0.90 -2.43 15.27
CA VAL A 112 1.10 -1.00 15.52
C VAL A 112 -0.22 -0.27 15.25
N ASP A 113 -0.83 0.28 16.30
CA ASP A 113 -2.04 1.09 16.18
C ASP A 113 -1.68 2.51 15.73
N LEU A 114 -1.85 2.78 14.44
CA LEU A 114 -1.57 4.08 13.84
C LEU A 114 -2.64 5.12 14.19
N SER A 115 -3.87 4.70 14.45
CA SER A 115 -5.00 5.62 14.67
C SER A 115 -4.90 6.40 15.97
N ASN A 116 -4.24 5.83 16.98
CA ASN A 116 -4.04 6.44 18.29
C ASN A 116 -2.74 7.23 18.40
N ARG A 117 -2.00 7.42 17.31
CA ARG A 117 -0.74 8.17 17.33
C ARG A 117 -0.97 9.63 16.93
N SER A 118 -0.56 10.54 17.78
CA SER A 118 -0.70 11.98 17.52
C SER A 118 0.11 12.47 16.32
N ASP A 119 1.26 11.84 16.05
CA ASP A 119 2.13 12.16 14.92
C ASP A 119 1.59 11.63 13.57
N PHE A 120 0.74 10.60 13.56
CA PHE A 120 0.11 10.08 12.35
C PHE A 120 -0.70 11.15 11.61
N TYR A 121 -1.51 11.92 12.34
CA TYR A 121 -2.36 12.95 11.74
C TYR A 121 -1.56 14.05 11.04
N THR A 122 -0.46 14.45 11.63
CA THR A 122 0.45 15.44 11.01
C THR A 122 1.04 14.93 9.72
N ILE A 123 1.59 13.71 9.73
CA ILE A 123 2.15 13.06 8.55
C ILE A 123 1.07 12.83 7.49
N TYR A 124 -0.15 12.45 7.91
CA TYR A 124 -1.28 12.25 7.01
C TYR A 124 -1.66 13.53 6.25
N ILE A 125 -1.71 14.67 6.91
CA ILE A 125 -2.03 15.96 6.25
C ILE A 125 -0.92 16.37 5.29
N GLU A 126 0.34 16.18 5.66
CA GLU A 126 1.49 16.50 4.82
C GLU A 126 1.48 15.72 3.49
N HIS A 127 0.91 14.51 3.49
CA HIS A 127 0.86 13.64 2.32
C HIS A 127 -0.43 13.74 1.50
N LEU A 128 -1.39 14.61 1.87
CA LEU A 128 -2.62 14.84 1.08
C LEU A 128 -2.36 15.38 -0.34
N PRO A 129 -1.44 16.34 -0.57
CA PRO A 129 -1.19 16.84 -1.91
C PRO A 129 -0.64 15.74 -2.85
N PHE A 130 -0.90 15.90 -4.16
CA PHE A 130 -0.24 15.09 -5.17
C PHE A 130 1.20 15.55 -5.32
N ARG A 131 2.13 14.78 -4.78
CA ARG A 131 3.57 14.99 -4.90
C ARG A 131 4.25 13.62 -4.99
N THR A 132 5.42 13.60 -5.59
CA THR A 132 6.33 12.45 -5.54
C THR A 132 7.15 12.54 -4.24
N TYR A 133 7.25 11.46 -3.50
CA TYR A 133 7.93 11.40 -2.20
C TYR A 133 9.11 10.42 -2.23
#